data_e491281c974deae591036b29ce66ca9b
#
_entry.id   e491281c974deae591036b29ce66ca9b
#
_cell.length_a   1.000
_cell.length_b   1.000
_cell.length_c   1.000
_cell.angle_alpha   90.00
_cell.angle_beta   90.00
_cell.angle_gamma   90.00
#
_symmetry.space_group_name_H-M   'P 1'
#
loop_
_entity.id
_entity.type
_entity.pdbx_description
1 polymer ?
#
loop_
_entity_poly.entity_id
_entity_poly.type
_entity_poly.pdbx_seq_one_letter_code
_entity_poly.pdbx_strand_id
1 'polypeptide(L)'
;MGTVAQIMTKNPKTVGPGTSVVSAAKTMRTARVGSLFVKKGKHLVGIVTDTDMVRRAVASNKNLGKMTVEKIMTSPIASIESNRSIGDAQDMMGDLGVRHLGVTQAGVIVGVISVRDLLVYYQRISEPKIAQD
;
A
#
# COMPACT_ATOMS: atom_id res chain seq x y z
N MET A 1 -4.98 -20.30 10.34
CA MET A 1 -4.30 -19.04 10.11
C MET A 1 -4.79 -18.41 8.85
N GLY A 2 -4.91 -17.14 8.83
CA GLY A 2 -5.40 -16.43 7.67
C GLY A 2 -4.38 -16.27 6.56
N THR A 3 -4.89 -16.05 5.36
CA THR A 3 -4.07 -15.74 4.21
C THR A 3 -4.18 -14.26 3.87
N VAL A 4 -3.21 -13.78 3.12
CA VAL A 4 -3.18 -12.39 2.66
C VAL A 4 -4.47 -12.03 1.90
N ALA A 5 -4.97 -12.96 1.08
CA ALA A 5 -6.20 -12.72 0.30
C ALA A 5 -7.40 -12.37 1.18
N GLN A 6 -7.43 -12.87 2.42
CA GLN A 6 -8.57 -12.67 3.31
C GLN A 6 -8.63 -11.27 3.91
N ILE A 7 -7.51 -10.57 3.97
CA ILE A 7 -7.46 -9.25 4.60
C ILE A 7 -6.99 -8.13 3.68
N MET A 8 -6.55 -8.43 2.47
CA MET A 8 -6.11 -7.42 1.53
C MET A 8 -7.26 -6.50 1.12
N THR A 9 -6.93 -5.30 0.69
CA THR A 9 -7.88 -4.42 0.03
C THR A 9 -7.90 -4.79 -1.45
N LYS A 10 -9.08 -5.12 -1.97
CA LYS A 10 -9.24 -5.46 -3.38
C LYS A 10 -9.42 -4.18 -4.20
N ASN A 11 -9.09 -4.24 -5.47
CA ASN A 11 -9.26 -3.12 -6.39
C ASN A 11 -8.62 -1.84 -5.85
N PRO A 12 -7.30 -1.87 -5.61
CA PRO A 12 -6.61 -0.72 -5.03
C PRO A 12 -6.71 0.50 -5.96
N LYS A 13 -6.72 1.69 -5.35
CA LYS A 13 -6.79 2.94 -6.11
C LYS A 13 -5.52 3.11 -6.95
N THR A 14 -5.70 3.65 -8.15
CA THR A 14 -4.59 3.91 -9.05
C THR A 14 -4.58 5.36 -9.53
N VAL A 15 -3.42 5.83 -9.92
CA VAL A 15 -3.24 7.15 -10.56
C VAL A 15 -2.29 6.97 -11.73
N GLY A 16 -2.32 7.89 -12.68
CA GLY A 16 -1.36 7.87 -13.77
C GLY A 16 -0.01 8.44 -13.35
N PRO A 17 1.07 8.14 -14.06
CA PRO A 17 2.41 8.59 -13.69
C PRO A 17 2.58 10.10 -13.72
N GLY A 18 1.79 10.81 -14.54
CA GLY A 18 1.83 12.27 -14.62
C GLY A 18 0.98 12.98 -13.57
N THR A 19 0.31 12.25 -12.70
CA THR A 19 -0.49 12.84 -11.63
C THR A 19 0.43 13.63 -10.69
N SER A 20 0.02 14.85 -10.33
CA SER A 20 0.83 15.64 -9.41
C SER A 20 0.81 15.01 -8.00
N VAL A 21 1.88 15.22 -7.27
CA VAL A 21 1.98 14.75 -5.88
C VAL A 21 0.85 15.34 -5.05
N VAL A 22 0.49 16.61 -5.27
CA VAL A 22 -0.61 17.24 -4.52
C VAL A 22 -1.94 16.55 -4.82
N SER A 23 -2.21 16.27 -6.09
CA SER A 23 -3.45 15.58 -6.48
C SER A 23 -3.51 14.18 -5.89
N ALA A 24 -2.39 13.45 -5.92
CA ALA A 24 -2.32 12.12 -5.33
C ALA A 24 -2.56 12.16 -3.82
N ALA A 25 -1.98 13.14 -3.13
CA ALA A 25 -2.20 13.30 -1.69
C ALA A 25 -3.67 13.57 -1.37
N LYS A 26 -4.35 14.37 -2.20
CA LYS A 26 -5.78 14.61 -2.02
C LYS A 26 -6.60 13.33 -2.22
N THR A 27 -6.22 12.51 -3.19
CA THR A 27 -6.87 11.22 -3.42
C THR A 27 -6.68 10.30 -2.20
N MET A 28 -5.47 10.23 -1.65
CA MET A 28 -5.21 9.43 -0.44
C MET A 28 -6.07 9.91 0.72
N ARG A 29 -6.19 11.22 0.89
CA ARG A 29 -6.98 11.80 1.97
C ARG A 29 -8.46 11.44 1.80
N THR A 30 -9.01 11.62 0.62
CA THR A 30 -10.42 11.38 0.35
C THR A 30 -10.76 9.90 0.46
N ALA A 31 -9.91 9.02 -0.06
CA ALA A 31 -10.13 7.59 -0.03
C ALA A 31 -9.68 6.95 1.30
N ARG A 32 -9.01 7.71 2.16
CA ARG A 32 -8.48 7.23 3.45
C ARG A 32 -7.55 6.04 3.27
N VAL A 33 -6.68 6.12 2.27
CA VAL A 33 -5.68 5.09 2.00
C VAL A 33 -4.29 5.67 2.12
N GLY A 34 -3.33 4.83 2.45
CA GLY A 34 -1.92 5.23 2.59
C GLY A 34 -1.07 4.90 1.37
N SER A 35 -1.68 4.41 0.30
CA SER A 35 -0.95 4.08 -0.92
C SER A 35 -1.82 4.19 -2.15
N LEU A 36 -1.18 4.44 -3.29
CA LEU A 36 -1.83 4.41 -4.59
C LEU A 36 -0.90 3.67 -5.53
N PHE A 37 -1.45 2.82 -6.39
CA PHE A 37 -0.64 2.24 -7.44
C PHE A 37 -0.55 3.23 -8.61
N VAL A 38 0.59 3.23 -9.28
CA VAL A 38 0.81 4.04 -10.46
C VAL A 38 0.63 3.13 -11.67
N LYS A 39 -0.34 3.50 -12.51
CA LYS A 39 -0.71 2.67 -13.65
C LYS A 39 -0.39 3.39 -14.94
N LYS A 40 0.40 2.75 -15.79
CA LYS A 40 0.74 3.29 -17.10
C LYS A 40 0.16 2.33 -18.13
N GLY A 41 -0.84 2.79 -18.88
CA GLY A 41 -1.57 1.91 -19.79
C GLY A 41 -2.30 0.82 -19.00
N LYS A 42 -1.95 -0.42 -19.27
CA LYS A 42 -2.56 -1.57 -18.58
C LYS A 42 -1.66 -2.12 -17.49
N HIS A 43 -0.52 -1.49 -17.21
CA HIS A 43 0.46 -2.03 -16.30
C HIS A 43 0.59 -1.18 -15.05
N LEU A 44 0.70 -1.84 -13.90
CA LEU A 44 1.02 -1.17 -12.66
C LEU A 44 2.54 -1.07 -12.58
N VAL A 45 3.06 0.13 -12.62
CA VAL A 45 4.51 0.37 -12.74
C VAL A 45 5.17 0.80 -11.44
N GLY A 46 4.40 1.14 -10.44
CA GLY A 46 4.96 1.54 -9.16
C GLY A 46 3.90 1.73 -8.11
N ILE A 47 4.33 2.02 -6.90
CA ILE A 47 3.45 2.34 -5.77
C ILE A 47 3.97 3.62 -5.12
N VAL A 48 3.06 4.52 -4.78
CA VAL A 48 3.40 5.72 -4.03
C VAL A 48 2.67 5.64 -2.69
N THR A 49 3.40 5.90 -1.62
CA THR A 49 2.86 5.76 -0.27
C THR A 49 2.94 7.08 0.49
N ASP A 50 2.27 7.14 1.63
CA ASP A 50 2.36 8.29 2.53
C ASP A 50 3.81 8.52 2.99
N THR A 51 4.59 7.47 3.16
CA THR A 51 6.02 7.59 3.48
C THR A 51 6.76 8.29 2.33
N ASP A 52 6.45 7.95 1.08
CA ASP A 52 7.05 8.61 -0.08
C ASP A 52 6.66 10.08 -0.14
N MET A 53 5.42 10.41 0.21
CA MET A 53 4.95 11.80 0.24
C MET A 53 5.80 12.64 1.19
N VAL A 54 6.09 12.11 2.37
CA VAL A 54 6.88 12.84 3.36
C VAL A 54 8.36 12.86 2.98
N ARG A 55 8.92 11.70 2.72
CA ARG A 55 10.38 11.58 2.57
C ARG A 55 10.92 11.99 1.21
N ARG A 56 10.15 11.78 0.17
CA ARG A 56 10.61 12.04 -1.19
C ARG A 56 9.99 13.30 -1.79
N ALA A 57 8.79 13.65 -1.38
CA ALA A 57 8.13 14.85 -1.90
C ALA A 57 8.35 16.06 -1.00
N VAL A 58 7.79 16.05 0.19
CA VAL A 58 7.86 17.20 1.10
C VAL A 58 9.31 17.52 1.47
N ALA A 59 10.08 16.50 1.82
CA ALA A 59 11.47 16.70 2.24
C ALA A 59 12.39 17.18 1.10
N SER A 60 11.96 17.06 -0.16
CA SER A 60 12.76 17.53 -1.30
C SER A 60 12.84 19.05 -1.37
N ASN A 61 11.92 19.75 -0.72
CA ASN A 61 11.80 21.20 -0.75
C ASN A 61 11.58 21.74 -2.16
N LYS A 62 10.97 20.95 -3.05
CA LYS A 62 10.65 21.36 -4.41
C LYS A 62 9.19 21.72 -4.51
N ASN A 63 8.79 22.27 -5.65
CA ASN A 63 7.41 22.66 -5.87
C ASN A 63 6.52 21.40 -6.03
N LEU A 64 5.73 21.10 -5.01
CA LEU A 64 4.89 19.89 -5.00
C LEU A 64 3.81 19.91 -6.08
N GLY A 65 3.35 21.08 -6.47
CA GLY A 65 2.35 21.20 -7.52
C GLY A 65 2.84 20.79 -8.89
N LYS A 66 4.16 20.83 -9.09
CA LYS A 66 4.78 20.45 -10.36
C LYS A 66 5.46 19.09 -10.29
N MET A 67 5.54 18.49 -9.12
CA MET A 67 6.16 17.19 -8.94
C MET A 67 5.14 16.10 -9.25
N THR A 68 5.53 15.10 -10.03
CA THR A 68 4.64 13.99 -10.39
C THR A 68 4.93 12.75 -9.55
N VAL A 69 3.93 11.89 -9.42
CA VAL A 69 4.09 10.65 -8.62
C VAL A 69 5.15 9.73 -9.21
N GLU A 70 5.37 9.77 -10.51
CA GLU A 70 6.40 8.95 -11.15
C GLU A 70 7.78 9.23 -10.55
N LYS A 71 8.02 10.46 -10.10
CA LYS A 71 9.33 10.83 -9.55
C LYS A 71 9.55 10.37 -8.12
N ILE A 72 8.49 10.05 -7.41
CA ILE A 72 8.59 9.63 -6.02
C ILE A 72 8.14 8.20 -5.76
N MET A 73 7.53 7.55 -6.74
CA MET A 73 7.04 6.17 -6.58
C MET A 73 8.18 5.20 -6.35
N THR A 74 7.88 4.08 -5.75
CA THR A 74 8.78 2.95 -5.64
C THR A 74 8.48 1.98 -6.77
N SER A 75 9.50 1.55 -7.48
CA SER A 75 9.38 0.61 -8.59
C SER A 75 10.62 -0.30 -8.58
N PRO A 76 10.48 -1.60 -8.78
CA PRO A 76 9.21 -2.32 -8.97
C PRO A 76 8.41 -2.41 -7.68
N ILE A 77 7.15 -2.81 -7.79
CA ILE A 77 6.27 -2.94 -6.64
C ILE A 77 6.65 -4.19 -5.86
N ALA A 78 6.99 -4.02 -4.58
CA ALA A 78 7.19 -5.17 -3.70
C ALA A 78 5.84 -5.87 -3.52
N SER A 79 5.78 -7.16 -3.73
CA SER A 79 4.52 -7.88 -3.71
C SER A 79 4.64 -9.26 -3.06
N ILE A 80 3.50 -9.78 -2.65
CA ILE A 80 3.37 -11.08 -2.03
C ILE A 80 2.19 -11.81 -2.67
N GLU A 81 2.30 -13.12 -2.82
CA GLU A 81 1.21 -13.89 -3.40
C GLU A 81 0.02 -13.97 -2.45
N SER A 82 -1.18 -13.97 -2.99
CA SER A 82 -2.42 -13.91 -2.23
C SER A 82 -2.63 -15.11 -1.30
N ASN A 83 -2.06 -16.25 -1.63
CA ASN A 83 -2.22 -17.46 -0.82
C ASN A 83 -1.19 -17.60 0.30
N ARG A 84 -0.28 -16.63 0.45
CA ARG A 84 0.70 -16.66 1.53
C ARG A 84 0.03 -16.27 2.85
N SER A 85 0.64 -16.67 3.93
CA SER A 85 0.10 -16.38 5.25
C SER A 85 0.24 -14.90 5.61
N ILE A 86 -0.59 -14.46 6.53
CA ILE A 86 -0.49 -13.11 7.07
C ILE A 86 0.85 -12.92 7.78
N GLY A 87 1.34 -13.96 8.44
CA GLY A 87 2.68 -13.91 9.06
C GLY A 87 3.79 -13.69 8.04
N ASP A 88 3.67 -14.31 6.85
CA ASP A 88 4.65 -14.09 5.78
C ASP A 88 4.64 -12.63 5.33
N ALA A 89 3.47 -12.01 5.24
CA ALA A 89 3.36 -10.60 4.89
C ALA A 89 4.02 -9.72 5.94
N GLN A 90 3.79 -10.03 7.22
CA GLN A 90 4.42 -9.31 8.32
C GLN A 90 5.94 -9.39 8.23
N ASP A 91 6.47 -10.58 8.01
CA ASP A 91 7.91 -10.80 7.90
C ASP A 91 8.48 -10.01 6.71
N MET A 92 7.81 -10.06 5.57
CA MET A 92 8.28 -9.36 4.38
C MET A 92 8.28 -7.84 4.58
N MET A 93 7.24 -7.30 5.20
CA MET A 93 7.18 -5.87 5.50
C MET A 93 8.31 -5.46 6.44
N GLY A 94 8.59 -6.28 7.46
CA GLY A 94 9.67 -6.01 8.39
C GLY A 94 11.03 -6.10 7.72
N ASP A 95 11.25 -7.11 6.91
CA ASP A 95 12.53 -7.32 6.25
C ASP A 95 12.82 -6.22 5.21
N LEU A 96 11.81 -5.80 4.48
CA LEU A 96 11.96 -4.78 3.45
C LEU A 96 11.83 -3.35 3.99
N GLY A 97 11.37 -3.19 5.22
CA GLY A 97 11.14 -1.87 5.80
C GLY A 97 10.01 -1.11 5.10
N VAL A 98 8.98 -1.82 4.63
CA VAL A 98 7.85 -1.21 3.94
C VAL A 98 6.57 -1.47 4.72
N ARG A 99 5.57 -0.62 4.49
CA ARG A 99 4.28 -0.72 5.18
C ARG A 99 3.17 -1.16 4.25
N HIS A 100 3.46 -1.37 2.99
CA HIS A 100 2.49 -1.77 1.98
C HIS A 100 3.13 -2.77 1.04
N LEU A 101 2.37 -3.80 0.65
CA LEU A 101 2.80 -4.76 -0.37
C LEU A 101 1.67 -4.90 -1.38
N GLY A 102 2.02 -4.98 -2.64
CA GLY A 102 1.08 -5.43 -3.65
C GLY A 102 0.77 -6.90 -3.39
N VAL A 103 -0.43 -7.32 -3.72
CA VAL A 103 -0.83 -8.72 -3.59
C VAL A 103 -1.06 -9.26 -4.99
N THR A 104 -0.38 -10.37 -5.31
CA THR A 104 -0.48 -10.97 -6.64
C THR A 104 -1.25 -12.27 -6.62
N GLN A 105 -1.86 -12.57 -7.74
CA GLN A 105 -2.46 -13.87 -8.01
C GLN A 105 -2.11 -14.20 -9.46
N ALA A 106 -1.43 -15.30 -9.67
CA ALA A 106 -0.94 -15.68 -11.00
C ALA A 106 -0.13 -14.56 -11.66
N GLY A 107 0.70 -13.88 -10.88
CA GLY A 107 1.56 -12.82 -11.39
C GLY A 107 0.91 -11.47 -11.62
N VAL A 108 -0.38 -11.35 -11.34
CA VAL A 108 -1.12 -10.10 -11.55
C VAL A 108 -1.47 -9.49 -10.19
N ILE A 109 -1.28 -8.20 -10.04
CA ILE A 109 -1.64 -7.52 -8.79
C ILE A 109 -3.17 -7.45 -8.70
N VAL A 110 -3.71 -8.01 -7.63
CA VAL A 110 -5.15 -8.06 -7.39
C VAL A 110 -5.55 -7.27 -6.13
N GLY A 111 -4.59 -6.79 -5.37
CA GLY A 111 -4.90 -6.07 -4.14
C GLY A 111 -3.67 -5.44 -3.53
N VAL A 112 -3.87 -4.87 -2.36
CA VAL A 112 -2.79 -4.29 -1.55
C VAL A 112 -3.03 -4.68 -0.09
N ILE A 113 -1.95 -4.95 0.63
CA ILE A 113 -2.02 -5.22 2.07
C ILE A 113 -1.10 -4.24 2.77
N SER A 114 -1.57 -3.69 3.89
CA SER A 114 -0.83 -2.69 4.66
C SER A 114 -0.57 -3.16 6.08
N VAL A 115 0.33 -2.47 6.76
CA VAL A 115 0.56 -2.69 8.19
C VAL A 115 -0.74 -2.49 8.96
N ARG A 116 -1.58 -1.53 8.56
CA ARG A 116 -2.86 -1.31 9.22
C ARG A 116 -3.75 -2.55 9.12
N ASP A 117 -3.77 -3.21 7.96
CA ASP A 117 -4.54 -4.43 7.78
C ASP A 117 -4.07 -5.52 8.73
N LEU A 118 -2.76 -5.62 8.94
CA LEU A 118 -2.19 -6.57 9.90
C LEU A 118 -2.61 -6.24 11.32
N LEU A 119 -2.57 -4.96 11.69
CA LEU A 119 -2.93 -4.54 13.04
C LEU A 119 -4.40 -4.83 13.32
N VAL A 120 -5.28 -4.56 12.36
CA VAL A 120 -6.71 -4.83 12.52
C VAL A 120 -6.94 -6.33 12.65
N TYR A 121 -6.26 -7.13 11.84
CA TYR A 121 -6.39 -8.58 11.90
C TYR A 121 -5.96 -9.12 13.27
N TYR A 122 -4.78 -8.72 13.74
CA TYR A 122 -4.27 -9.20 15.02
C TYR A 122 -5.12 -8.70 16.19
N GLN A 123 -5.69 -7.52 16.10
CA GLN A 123 -6.60 -7.03 17.10
C GLN A 123 -7.83 -7.93 17.20
N ARG A 124 -8.37 -8.34 16.06
CA ARG A 124 -9.58 -9.17 16.05
C ARG A 124 -9.34 -10.55 16.63
N ILE A 125 -8.21 -11.18 16.32
CA ILE A 125 -7.97 -12.54 16.77
C ILE A 125 -7.45 -12.59 18.22
N SER A 126 -6.88 -11.51 18.73
CA SER A 126 -6.35 -11.47 20.08
C SER A 126 -7.21 -10.68 21.04
N GLU A 127 -8.36 -10.18 20.57
CA GLU A 127 -9.21 -9.41 21.41
C GLU A 127 -9.68 -10.25 22.56
N PRO A 128 -9.48 -9.81 23.76
CA PRO A 128 -9.89 -10.57 24.92
C PRO A 128 -11.38 -10.65 24.88
N LYS A 129 -11.86 -11.80 25.20
CA LYS A 129 -13.24 -11.94 25.31
C LYS A 129 -13.59 -11.39 26.59
N ILE A 130 -13.48 -10.18 26.67
CA ILE A 130 -13.75 -9.57 27.79
C ILE A 130 -14.89 -9.99 28.33
N ALA A 131 -14.72 -10.33 29.23
CA ALA A 131 -15.59 -10.56 29.96
C ALA A 131 -16.60 -9.89 29.74
N GLN A 132 -17.22 -10.31 29.34
CA GLN A 132 -18.30 -9.79 29.19
C GLN A 132 -19.00 -9.93 30.36
N ASP A 133 -18.55 -9.90 31.37
CA ASP A 133 -19.30 -9.95 32.54
C ASP A 133 -19.71 -8.64 32.95
#